data_28ad2ab66fae7bf4d177a8c0b4851eb6
#
_entry.id   28ad2ab66fae7bf4d177a8c0b4851eb6
#
_cell.length_a   1.000
_cell.length_b   1.000
_cell.length_c   1.000
_cell.angle_alpha   90.00
_cell.angle_beta   90.00
_cell.angle_gamma   90.00
#
_symmetry.space_group_name_H-M   'P 1'
#
loop_
_entity.id
_entity.type
_entity.pdbx_description
1 polymer ?
#
loop_
_entity_poly.entity_id
_entity_poly.type
_entity_poly.pdbx_seq_one_letter_code
_entity_poly.pdbx_strand_id
1 'polypeptide(L)'
;RIILTGADDIFAAGADASEFGFPMAQPDLPTVVAALEASKLPVIAAIKGACLGGGLELALACRWRIAASTAQLGLPEVILGVVPGSGGTQRLPRLVGMKIALSMIPAGRQVRAAEALDIGLIDEQAKDPLAAALALQLTDLNARLPISKLPRPKAETEAAEAALVKARRRMPSQSAPREAVRLIGLAASHSFDDGLKAERAAFLKLRDGDECRALRHIFFAERGARAPAHLKGISTSPLENIVVIGGGTMGAGIAHALARAGSATTLIECDDEAVHAARLRMSSLYEAAEKRGLITAEAAIEEQSTIRYQSGYGDIEEAGLVIEAVFEDMQVKCDVLKALDKAAP
;
A
#
# COMPACT_ATOMS: atom_id res chain seq x y z
N ARG A 1 -33.39 7.04 -3.09
CA ARG A 1 -31.92 6.85 -3.02
C ARG A 1 -31.53 5.45 -3.46
N ILE A 2 -30.27 5.30 -3.87
CA ILE A 2 -29.59 4.04 -4.09
C ILE A 2 -28.43 3.99 -3.10
N ILE A 3 -28.20 2.86 -2.44
CA ILE A 3 -27.02 2.68 -1.58
C ILE A 3 -26.16 1.62 -2.23
N LEU A 4 -24.91 1.99 -2.54
CA LEU A 4 -23.87 1.10 -3.04
C LEU A 4 -23.01 0.66 -1.86
N THR A 5 -22.91 -0.65 -1.66
CA THR A 5 -22.06 -1.26 -0.62
C THR A 5 -21.40 -2.50 -1.17
N GLY A 6 -20.35 -2.96 -0.54
CA GLY A 6 -19.66 -4.20 -0.91
C GLY A 6 -20.12 -5.40 -0.10
N ALA A 7 -19.64 -6.59 -0.46
CA ALA A 7 -19.79 -7.82 0.28
C ALA A 7 -18.57 -8.08 1.18
N ASP A 8 -18.74 -8.92 2.19
CA ASP A 8 -17.65 -9.46 3.04
C ASP A 8 -16.70 -8.39 3.62
N ASP A 9 -17.29 -7.27 4.07
CA ASP A 9 -16.55 -6.13 4.64
C ASP A 9 -15.51 -5.47 3.70
N ILE A 10 -15.63 -5.65 2.40
CA ILE A 10 -14.84 -4.98 1.36
C ILE A 10 -15.79 -4.22 0.44
N PHE A 11 -15.58 -2.91 0.27
CA PHE A 11 -16.39 -2.12 -0.66
C PHE A 11 -16.10 -2.49 -2.11
N ALA A 12 -14.88 -2.26 -2.57
CA ALA A 12 -14.34 -2.74 -3.84
C ALA A 12 -12.82 -2.50 -3.87
N ALA A 13 -12.04 -3.52 -4.20
CA ALA A 13 -10.57 -3.42 -4.23
C ALA A 13 -10.00 -3.01 -5.61
N GLY A 14 -10.84 -2.57 -6.54
CA GLY A 14 -10.48 -2.17 -7.89
C GLY A 14 -10.85 -3.21 -8.95
N ALA A 15 -10.39 -2.96 -10.18
CA ALA A 15 -10.54 -3.90 -11.29
C ALA A 15 -9.65 -5.13 -11.08
N ASP A 16 -10.10 -6.28 -11.58
CA ASP A 16 -9.26 -7.48 -11.59
C ASP A 16 -8.08 -7.29 -12.58
N ALA A 17 -6.89 -7.15 -12.02
CA ALA A 17 -5.68 -6.97 -12.83
C ALA A 17 -5.35 -8.20 -13.72
N SER A 18 -5.92 -9.39 -13.43
CA SER A 18 -5.75 -10.56 -14.28
C SER A 18 -6.44 -10.40 -15.65
N GLU A 19 -7.49 -9.58 -15.71
CA GLU A 19 -8.26 -9.31 -16.93
C GLU A 19 -7.59 -8.30 -17.87
N PHE A 20 -6.53 -7.60 -17.45
CA PHE A 20 -5.92 -6.53 -18.26
C PHE A 20 -5.34 -6.99 -19.61
N GLY A 21 -5.10 -8.25 -19.82
CA GLY A 21 -4.65 -8.82 -21.11
C GLY A 21 -5.78 -9.20 -22.06
N PHE A 22 -7.04 -9.06 -21.63
CA PHE A 22 -8.22 -9.49 -22.38
C PHE A 22 -9.08 -8.32 -22.82
N PRO A 23 -9.99 -8.52 -23.83
CA PRO A 23 -10.98 -7.54 -24.17
C PRO A 23 -11.85 -7.17 -22.95
N MET A 24 -12.11 -5.89 -22.77
CA MET A 24 -12.92 -5.43 -21.65
C MET A 24 -14.38 -5.86 -21.80
N ALA A 25 -14.92 -6.43 -20.73
CA ALA A 25 -16.34 -6.75 -20.66
C ALA A 25 -17.20 -5.47 -20.68
N GLN A 26 -18.42 -5.58 -21.21
CA GLN A 26 -19.40 -4.49 -21.21
C GLN A 26 -20.54 -4.80 -20.21
N PRO A 27 -21.04 -3.78 -19.48
CA PRO A 27 -20.57 -2.38 -19.46
C PRO A 27 -19.20 -2.26 -18.78
N ASP A 28 -18.31 -1.46 -19.36
CA ASP A 28 -17.03 -1.16 -18.73
C ASP A 28 -17.18 -0.16 -17.56
N LEU A 29 -16.16 -0.07 -16.71
CA LEU A 29 -16.22 0.76 -15.50
C LEU A 29 -16.53 2.24 -15.78
N PRO A 30 -15.93 2.91 -16.80
CA PRO A 30 -16.32 4.28 -17.14
C PRO A 30 -17.81 4.45 -17.43
N THR A 31 -18.41 3.50 -18.14
CA THR A 31 -19.86 3.49 -18.43
C THR A 31 -20.69 3.38 -17.14
N VAL A 32 -20.30 2.50 -16.22
CA VAL A 32 -20.98 2.34 -14.93
C VAL A 32 -20.84 3.58 -14.07
N VAL A 33 -19.64 4.14 -13.98
CA VAL A 33 -19.37 5.38 -13.22
C VAL A 33 -20.19 6.55 -13.76
N ALA A 34 -20.28 6.70 -15.08
CA ALA A 34 -21.09 7.73 -15.70
C ALA A 34 -22.59 7.54 -15.42
N ALA A 35 -23.08 6.30 -15.46
CA ALA A 35 -24.48 5.98 -15.17
C ALA A 35 -24.84 6.25 -13.69
N LEU A 36 -23.95 5.92 -12.75
CA LEU A 36 -24.14 6.22 -11.33
C LEU A 36 -24.21 7.72 -11.07
N GLU A 37 -23.32 8.50 -11.67
CA GLU A 37 -23.29 9.96 -11.51
C GLU A 37 -24.49 10.66 -12.15
N ALA A 38 -24.98 10.12 -13.29
CA ALA A 38 -26.15 10.63 -14.01
C ALA A 38 -27.49 10.17 -13.42
N SER A 39 -27.47 9.29 -12.41
CA SER A 39 -28.70 8.76 -11.82
C SER A 39 -29.62 9.86 -11.29
N LYS A 40 -30.91 9.76 -11.59
CA LYS A 40 -31.95 10.65 -11.05
C LYS A 40 -32.12 10.47 -9.53
N LEU A 41 -31.83 9.27 -9.03
CA LEU A 41 -31.82 8.99 -7.59
C LEU A 41 -30.41 9.22 -7.05
N PRO A 42 -30.24 9.93 -5.93
CA PRO A 42 -28.95 10.11 -5.33
C PRO A 42 -28.36 8.74 -4.92
N VAL A 43 -27.12 8.50 -5.33
CA VAL A 43 -26.36 7.30 -4.96
C VAL A 43 -25.44 7.62 -3.79
N ILE A 44 -25.41 6.75 -2.79
CA ILE A 44 -24.60 6.87 -1.57
C ILE A 44 -23.62 5.69 -1.56
N ALA A 45 -22.35 5.93 -1.32
CA ALA A 45 -21.37 4.88 -1.07
C ALA A 45 -21.29 4.61 0.44
N ALA A 46 -21.63 3.39 0.85
CA ALA A 46 -21.47 2.88 2.22
C ALA A 46 -20.24 1.96 2.25
N ILE A 47 -19.11 2.50 2.72
CA ILE A 47 -17.79 1.96 2.51
C ILE A 47 -17.31 1.21 3.76
N LYS A 48 -17.00 -0.08 3.62
CA LYS A 48 -16.25 -0.86 4.60
C LYS A 48 -14.96 -1.40 3.97
N GLY A 49 -13.88 -1.53 4.75
CA GLY A 49 -12.62 -2.08 4.31
C GLY A 49 -12.03 -1.40 3.08
N ALA A 50 -11.58 -2.17 2.08
CA ALA A 50 -10.91 -1.63 0.90
C ALA A 50 -11.88 -0.93 -0.06
N CYS A 51 -11.55 0.32 -0.41
CA CYS A 51 -12.17 1.14 -1.45
C CYS A 51 -11.04 1.70 -2.33
N LEU A 52 -10.54 0.87 -3.24
CA LEU A 52 -9.30 1.13 -3.95
C LEU A 52 -9.49 1.12 -5.47
N GLY A 53 -8.70 1.93 -6.18
CA GLY A 53 -8.72 1.99 -7.64
C GLY A 53 -10.13 2.25 -8.19
N GLY A 54 -10.60 1.43 -9.10
CA GLY A 54 -11.96 1.50 -9.65
C GLY A 54 -13.05 1.52 -8.58
N GLY A 55 -12.82 0.92 -7.40
CA GLY A 55 -13.74 1.00 -6.27
C GLY A 55 -13.85 2.43 -5.72
N LEU A 56 -12.75 3.17 -5.63
CA LEU A 56 -12.82 4.58 -5.26
C LEU A 56 -13.41 5.43 -6.38
N GLU A 57 -13.19 5.08 -7.66
CA GLU A 57 -13.82 5.78 -8.79
C GLU A 57 -15.36 5.63 -8.76
N LEU A 58 -15.88 4.46 -8.37
CA LEU A 58 -17.32 4.25 -8.09
C LEU A 58 -17.80 5.14 -6.94
N ALA A 59 -17.07 5.18 -5.82
CA ALA A 59 -17.42 6.01 -4.68
C ALA A 59 -17.39 7.51 -5.01
N LEU A 60 -16.45 7.96 -5.85
CA LEU A 60 -16.37 9.33 -6.34
C LEU A 60 -17.53 9.72 -7.27
N ALA A 61 -18.21 8.75 -7.91
CA ALA A 61 -19.42 9.00 -8.68
C ALA A 61 -20.68 9.15 -7.79
N CYS A 62 -20.61 8.69 -6.55
CA CYS A 62 -21.71 8.80 -5.59
C CYS A 62 -21.86 10.22 -5.05
N ARG A 63 -23.11 10.61 -4.67
CA ARG A 63 -23.41 11.93 -4.06
C ARG A 63 -22.84 12.05 -2.66
N TRP A 64 -22.79 10.95 -1.92
CA TRP A 64 -22.36 10.90 -0.53
C TRP A 64 -21.51 9.67 -0.28
N ARG A 65 -20.51 9.79 0.57
CA ARG A 65 -19.57 8.72 0.92
C ARG A 65 -19.48 8.63 2.44
N ILE A 66 -19.92 7.50 2.99
CA ILE A 66 -19.82 7.18 4.42
C ILE A 66 -18.88 6.01 4.57
N ALA A 67 -17.90 6.10 5.47
CA ALA A 67 -16.92 5.04 5.65
C ALA A 67 -16.83 4.54 7.09
N ALA A 68 -16.59 3.25 7.25
CA ALA A 68 -16.21 2.67 8.53
C ALA A 68 -14.78 3.09 8.91
N SER A 69 -14.45 3.11 10.21
CA SER A 69 -13.11 3.46 10.70
C SER A 69 -11.99 2.57 10.13
N THR A 70 -12.34 1.34 9.75
CA THR A 70 -11.42 0.36 9.14
C THR A 70 -11.19 0.58 7.65
N ALA A 71 -11.94 1.50 7.01
CA ALA A 71 -11.86 1.71 5.57
C ALA A 71 -10.49 2.27 5.14
N GLN A 72 -10.02 1.78 3.99
CA GLN A 72 -8.84 2.26 3.28
C GLN A 72 -9.25 2.73 1.89
N LEU A 73 -8.93 3.98 1.56
CA LEU A 73 -9.31 4.61 0.31
C LEU A 73 -8.08 5.05 -0.48
N GLY A 74 -8.08 4.87 -1.80
CA GLY A 74 -6.95 5.30 -2.64
C GLY A 74 -7.10 4.92 -4.11
N LEU A 75 -6.22 5.51 -4.93
CA LEU A 75 -6.07 5.23 -6.36
C LEU A 75 -4.65 4.72 -6.62
N PRO A 76 -4.36 3.43 -6.31
CA PRO A 76 -3.00 2.88 -6.34
C PRO A 76 -2.58 2.33 -7.71
N GLU A 77 -3.29 2.64 -8.78
CA GLU A 77 -3.11 2.07 -10.13
C GLU A 77 -1.68 2.20 -10.65
N VAL A 78 -0.97 3.26 -10.25
CA VAL A 78 0.43 3.48 -10.67
C VAL A 78 1.38 2.38 -10.22
N ILE A 79 1.04 1.64 -9.16
CA ILE A 79 1.81 0.47 -8.70
C ILE A 79 1.81 -0.65 -9.74
N LEU A 80 0.74 -0.74 -10.53
CA LEU A 80 0.58 -1.69 -11.62
C LEU A 80 0.98 -1.10 -12.99
N GLY A 81 1.60 0.10 -13.01
CA GLY A 81 2.04 0.77 -14.22
C GLY A 81 0.91 1.40 -15.05
N VAL A 82 -0.27 1.62 -14.48
CA VAL A 82 -1.39 2.31 -15.13
C VAL A 82 -1.82 3.53 -14.32
N VAL A 83 -2.69 4.34 -14.86
CA VAL A 83 -3.35 5.45 -14.17
C VAL A 83 -4.82 5.09 -13.90
N PRO A 84 -5.54 5.79 -13.01
CA PRO A 84 -6.99 5.70 -12.94
C PRO A 84 -7.61 5.88 -14.33
N GLY A 85 -8.64 5.12 -14.65
CA GLY A 85 -9.17 5.08 -16.03
C GLY A 85 -10.68 5.35 -16.12
N SER A 86 -11.32 5.75 -15.01
CA SER A 86 -12.77 5.98 -14.95
C SER A 86 -13.12 7.31 -14.26
N GLY A 87 -12.19 8.27 -14.32
CA GLY A 87 -12.38 9.64 -13.87
C GLY A 87 -11.70 9.98 -12.54
N GLY A 88 -10.86 9.10 -12.01
CA GLY A 88 -10.16 9.31 -10.74
C GLY A 88 -9.28 10.55 -10.75
N THR A 89 -8.48 10.76 -11.81
CA THR A 89 -7.61 11.94 -11.95
C THR A 89 -8.38 13.24 -12.16
N GLN A 90 -9.66 13.15 -12.50
CA GLN A 90 -10.51 14.31 -12.75
C GLN A 90 -11.45 14.62 -11.56
N ARG A 91 -11.99 13.59 -10.88
CA ARG A 91 -12.88 13.76 -9.74
C ARG A 91 -12.12 14.06 -8.45
N LEU A 92 -11.05 13.31 -8.16
CA LEU A 92 -10.34 13.48 -6.90
C LEU A 92 -9.85 14.92 -6.70
N PRO A 93 -9.15 15.58 -7.64
CA PRO A 93 -8.68 16.95 -7.44
C PRO A 93 -9.80 17.98 -7.35
N ARG A 94 -10.99 17.72 -7.90
CA ARG A 94 -12.17 18.58 -7.73
C ARG A 94 -12.78 18.46 -6.31
N LEU A 95 -12.64 17.31 -5.70
CA LEU A 95 -13.19 17.06 -4.37
C LEU A 95 -12.24 17.50 -3.26
N VAL A 96 -10.99 17.05 -3.28
CA VAL A 96 -10.01 17.24 -2.20
C VAL A 96 -8.94 18.29 -2.51
N GLY A 97 -8.96 18.88 -3.70
CA GLY A 97 -7.95 19.85 -4.16
C GLY A 97 -6.73 19.19 -4.81
N MET A 98 -6.00 19.98 -5.59
CA MET A 98 -4.86 19.55 -6.41
C MET A 98 -3.72 18.96 -5.56
N LYS A 99 -3.34 19.66 -4.47
CA LYS A 99 -2.22 19.27 -3.61
C LYS A 99 -2.39 17.87 -3.03
N ILE A 100 -3.59 17.55 -2.56
CA ILE A 100 -3.92 16.24 -1.99
C ILE A 100 -3.92 15.18 -3.11
N ALA A 101 -4.61 15.42 -4.22
CA ALA A 101 -4.63 14.50 -5.35
C ALA A 101 -3.22 14.17 -5.88
N LEU A 102 -2.35 15.18 -6.01
CA LEU A 102 -0.94 15.04 -6.38
C LEU A 102 -0.10 14.26 -5.36
N SER A 103 -0.49 14.29 -4.08
CA SER A 103 0.17 13.49 -3.05
C SER A 103 -0.28 12.02 -3.04
N MET A 104 -1.50 11.75 -3.50
CA MET A 104 -2.11 10.41 -3.44
C MET A 104 -1.85 9.60 -4.71
N ILE A 105 -2.34 10.05 -5.87
CA ILE A 105 -2.38 9.23 -7.09
C ILE A 105 -0.98 8.88 -7.61
N PRO A 106 -0.02 9.83 -7.81
CA PRO A 106 1.28 9.48 -8.36
C PRO A 106 2.14 8.61 -7.45
N ALA A 107 1.80 8.56 -6.16
CA ALA A 107 2.48 7.74 -5.17
C ALA A 107 1.78 6.40 -4.90
N GLY A 108 0.57 6.19 -5.45
CA GLY A 108 -0.28 5.05 -5.09
C GLY A 108 -0.67 5.05 -3.61
N ARG A 109 -0.72 6.24 -2.97
CA ARG A 109 -0.95 6.39 -1.54
C ARG A 109 -2.41 6.13 -1.20
N GLN A 110 -2.60 5.34 -0.14
CA GLN A 110 -3.91 5.09 0.45
C GLN A 110 -4.05 5.89 1.75
N VAL A 111 -5.27 6.25 2.11
CA VAL A 111 -5.62 6.95 3.35
C VAL A 111 -6.62 6.12 4.15
N ARG A 112 -6.57 6.23 5.48
CA ARG A 112 -7.58 5.65 6.36
C ARG A 112 -8.78 6.58 6.50
N ALA A 113 -9.91 6.07 7.01
CA ALA A 113 -11.17 6.81 7.12
C ALA A 113 -11.03 8.15 7.87
N ALA A 114 -10.25 8.21 8.94
CA ALA A 114 -10.05 9.46 9.69
C ALA A 114 -9.39 10.54 8.81
N GLU A 115 -8.28 10.21 8.15
CA GLU A 115 -7.63 11.13 7.20
C GLU A 115 -8.53 11.45 6.01
N ALA A 116 -9.29 10.46 5.50
CA ALA A 116 -10.22 10.66 4.40
C ALA A 116 -11.34 11.67 4.75
N LEU A 117 -11.78 11.69 6.01
CA LEU A 117 -12.73 12.67 6.52
C LEU A 117 -12.09 14.06 6.61
N ASP A 118 -10.89 14.15 7.18
CA ASP A 118 -10.16 15.42 7.36
C ASP A 118 -9.88 16.13 6.04
N ILE A 119 -9.55 15.36 4.99
CA ILE A 119 -9.28 15.90 3.64
C ILE A 119 -10.54 16.06 2.77
N GLY A 120 -11.72 15.72 3.28
CA GLY A 120 -12.99 15.83 2.57
C GLY A 120 -13.20 14.77 1.46
N LEU A 121 -12.45 13.66 1.49
CA LEU A 121 -12.64 12.53 0.56
C LEU A 121 -13.91 11.75 0.87
N ILE A 122 -14.26 11.61 2.15
CA ILE A 122 -15.54 11.10 2.63
C ILE A 122 -16.30 12.19 3.37
N ASP A 123 -17.60 12.01 3.49
CA ASP A 123 -18.51 12.98 4.07
C ASP A 123 -18.81 12.69 5.53
N GLU A 124 -18.69 11.41 5.93
CA GLU A 124 -19.00 10.95 7.28
C GLU A 124 -18.21 9.67 7.60
N GLN A 125 -17.79 9.53 8.86
CA GLN A 125 -17.28 8.28 9.41
C GLN A 125 -18.33 7.71 10.36
N ALA A 126 -18.75 6.46 10.13
CA ALA A 126 -19.76 5.78 10.94
C ALA A 126 -19.35 4.35 11.29
N LYS A 127 -19.80 3.84 12.44
CA LYS A 127 -19.59 2.44 12.84
C LYS A 127 -20.26 1.47 11.87
N ASP A 128 -21.48 1.84 11.42
CA ASP A 128 -22.22 1.12 10.38
C ASP A 128 -22.59 2.11 9.25
N PRO A 129 -21.78 2.14 8.17
CA PRO A 129 -22.02 3.03 7.04
C PRO A 129 -23.34 2.78 6.32
N LEU A 130 -23.85 1.55 6.30
CA LEU A 130 -25.13 1.23 5.69
C LEU A 130 -26.29 1.82 6.50
N ALA A 131 -26.28 1.64 7.80
CA ALA A 131 -27.30 2.23 8.69
C ALA A 131 -27.28 3.77 8.61
N ALA A 132 -26.10 4.38 8.61
CA ALA A 132 -25.94 5.83 8.44
C ALA A 132 -26.48 6.30 7.07
N ALA A 133 -26.20 5.58 5.99
CA ALA A 133 -26.71 5.90 4.64
C ALA A 133 -28.26 5.82 4.57
N LEU A 134 -28.85 4.88 5.30
CA LEU A 134 -30.32 4.77 5.40
C LEU A 134 -30.95 5.93 6.18
N ALA A 135 -30.22 6.51 7.13
CA ALA A 135 -30.70 7.61 7.96
C ALA A 135 -30.60 8.99 7.29
N LEU A 136 -29.79 9.16 6.23
CA LEU A 136 -29.64 10.45 5.53
C LEU A 136 -30.96 10.98 4.99
N GLN A 137 -31.16 12.29 5.05
CA GLN A 137 -32.33 12.95 4.49
C GLN A 137 -32.17 13.14 2.96
N LEU A 138 -33.24 12.94 2.20
CA LEU A 138 -33.24 13.12 0.74
C LEU A 138 -33.00 14.58 0.32
N THR A 139 -33.43 15.53 1.16
CA THR A 139 -33.19 16.96 0.94
C THR A 139 -31.71 17.29 0.85
N ASP A 140 -30.90 16.75 1.78
CA ASP A 140 -29.46 17.00 1.85
C ASP A 140 -28.72 16.37 0.67
N LEU A 141 -29.13 15.16 0.29
CA LEU A 141 -28.58 14.46 -0.85
C LEU A 141 -28.84 15.17 -2.18
N ASN A 142 -30.08 15.70 -2.35
CA ASN A 142 -30.47 16.39 -3.57
C ASN A 142 -29.84 17.77 -3.71
N ALA A 143 -29.51 18.44 -2.61
CA ALA A 143 -28.83 19.73 -2.60
C ALA A 143 -27.38 19.63 -3.08
N ARG A 144 -26.79 18.43 -3.04
CA ARG A 144 -25.38 18.24 -3.35
C ARG A 144 -25.13 17.99 -4.84
N LEU A 145 -24.20 18.74 -5.42
CA LEU A 145 -23.81 18.57 -6.81
C LEU A 145 -22.95 17.29 -7.02
N PRO A 146 -23.04 16.63 -8.17
CA PRO A 146 -22.05 15.64 -8.59
C PRO A 146 -20.65 16.24 -8.62
N ILE A 147 -19.62 15.44 -8.34
CA ILE A 147 -18.22 15.93 -8.35
C ILE A 147 -17.83 16.48 -9.74
N SER A 148 -18.35 15.90 -10.82
CA SER A 148 -18.11 16.39 -12.18
C SER A 148 -18.60 17.84 -12.42
N LYS A 149 -19.55 18.30 -11.61
CA LYS A 149 -20.12 19.66 -11.67
C LYS A 149 -19.49 20.65 -10.70
N LEU A 150 -18.58 20.19 -9.85
CA LEU A 150 -17.81 21.08 -8.98
C LEU A 150 -16.88 21.97 -9.80
N PRO A 151 -16.55 23.17 -9.29
CA PRO A 151 -15.61 24.08 -9.94
C PRO A 151 -14.27 23.40 -10.26
N ARG A 152 -13.59 23.88 -11.28
CA ARG A 152 -12.21 23.47 -11.56
C ARG A 152 -11.32 23.81 -10.35
N PRO A 153 -10.45 22.89 -9.91
CA PRO A 153 -9.51 23.20 -8.84
C PRO A 153 -8.48 24.22 -9.32
N LYS A 154 -7.91 24.99 -8.39
CA LYS A 154 -6.79 25.87 -8.70
C LYS A 154 -5.56 25.04 -9.05
N ALA A 155 -4.81 25.49 -10.07
CA ALA A 155 -3.54 24.86 -10.41
C ALA A 155 -2.53 25.02 -9.25
N GLU A 156 -1.74 24.00 -9.01
CA GLU A 156 -0.72 23.92 -7.95
C GLU A 156 0.61 23.48 -8.57
N THR A 157 1.31 24.41 -9.22
CA THR A 157 2.53 24.13 -9.98
C THR A 157 3.64 23.55 -9.11
N GLU A 158 3.90 24.16 -7.95
CA GLU A 158 4.91 23.69 -7.00
C GLU A 158 4.62 22.27 -6.49
N ALA A 159 3.34 21.98 -6.18
CA ALA A 159 2.93 20.66 -5.76
C ALA A 159 3.09 19.62 -6.88
N ALA A 160 2.83 19.99 -8.13
CA ALA A 160 3.03 19.13 -9.29
C ALA A 160 4.52 18.83 -9.53
N GLU A 161 5.39 19.83 -9.44
CA GLU A 161 6.83 19.64 -9.53
C GLU A 161 7.37 18.76 -8.41
N ALA A 162 6.96 18.99 -7.17
CA ALA A 162 7.31 18.15 -6.02
C ALA A 162 6.85 16.69 -6.21
N ALA A 163 5.64 16.48 -6.73
CA ALA A 163 5.13 15.15 -7.03
C ALA A 163 5.96 14.44 -8.11
N LEU A 164 6.38 15.17 -9.18
CA LEU A 164 7.26 14.65 -10.23
C LEU A 164 8.64 14.25 -9.69
N VAL A 165 9.24 15.10 -8.84
CA VAL A 165 10.53 14.78 -8.19
C VAL A 165 10.42 13.53 -7.33
N LYS A 166 9.35 13.43 -6.52
CA LYS A 166 9.09 12.27 -5.68
C LYS A 166 8.86 11.00 -6.51
N ALA A 167 8.10 11.09 -7.59
CA ALA A 167 7.84 10.00 -8.51
C ALA A 167 9.14 9.49 -9.15
N ARG A 168 9.98 10.38 -9.65
CA ARG A 168 11.30 10.03 -10.23
C ARG A 168 12.22 9.34 -9.22
N ARG A 169 12.17 9.75 -7.94
CA ARG A 169 12.99 9.15 -6.89
C ARG A 169 12.52 7.76 -6.48
N ARG A 170 11.19 7.56 -6.36
CA ARG A 170 10.61 6.29 -5.87
C ARG A 170 10.43 5.25 -6.97
N MET A 171 10.11 5.69 -8.17
CA MET A 171 9.78 4.87 -9.33
C MET A 171 10.46 5.45 -10.58
N PRO A 172 11.81 5.42 -10.65
CA PRO A 172 12.58 6.17 -11.65
C PRO A 172 12.29 5.72 -13.09
N SER A 173 12.01 4.44 -13.29
CA SER A 173 11.77 3.85 -14.61
C SER A 173 10.28 3.82 -15.01
N GLN A 174 9.37 4.17 -14.10
CA GLN A 174 7.94 4.06 -14.36
C GLN A 174 7.37 5.31 -15.00
N SER A 175 6.51 5.11 -16.01
CA SER A 175 5.84 6.18 -16.74
C SER A 175 4.52 6.61 -16.10
N ALA A 176 3.79 5.68 -15.48
CA ALA A 176 2.46 5.92 -14.93
C ALA A 176 2.40 7.03 -13.86
N PRO A 177 3.34 7.16 -12.90
CA PRO A 177 3.30 8.25 -11.93
C PRO A 177 3.44 9.65 -12.57
N ARG A 178 4.27 9.76 -13.60
CA ARG A 178 4.45 11.04 -14.35
C ARG A 178 3.22 11.38 -15.16
N GLU A 179 2.63 10.37 -15.80
CA GLU A 179 1.39 10.53 -16.55
C GLU A 179 0.22 10.90 -15.63
N ALA A 180 0.14 10.33 -14.42
CA ALA A 180 -0.84 10.72 -13.42
C ALA A 180 -0.75 12.21 -13.06
N VAL A 181 0.47 12.75 -12.84
CA VAL A 181 0.66 14.19 -12.57
C VAL A 181 0.15 15.03 -13.72
N ARG A 182 0.48 14.66 -14.99
CA ARG A 182 -0.01 15.36 -16.19
C ARG A 182 -1.55 15.37 -16.24
N LEU A 183 -2.19 14.22 -16.03
CA LEU A 183 -3.65 14.09 -16.09
C LEU A 183 -4.35 14.87 -14.98
N ILE A 184 -3.82 14.85 -13.75
CA ILE A 184 -4.32 15.68 -12.65
C ILE A 184 -4.27 17.17 -13.04
N GLY A 185 -3.19 17.62 -13.69
CA GLY A 185 -3.05 19.00 -14.19
C GLY A 185 -4.16 19.41 -15.14
N LEU A 186 -4.70 18.48 -15.95
CA LEU A 186 -5.83 18.75 -16.85
C LEU A 186 -7.12 19.11 -16.08
N ALA A 187 -7.29 18.63 -14.85
CA ALA A 187 -8.46 18.99 -14.05
C ALA A 187 -8.57 20.49 -13.78
N ALA A 188 -7.45 21.21 -13.74
CA ALA A 188 -7.41 22.67 -13.55
C ALA A 188 -7.57 23.45 -14.86
N SER A 189 -7.15 22.89 -16.01
CA SER A 189 -7.00 23.64 -17.27
C SER A 189 -8.02 23.27 -18.35
N HIS A 190 -8.59 22.05 -18.32
CA HIS A 190 -9.48 21.53 -19.38
C HIS A 190 -10.91 21.32 -18.87
N SER A 191 -11.83 21.03 -19.78
CA SER A 191 -13.17 20.58 -19.42
C SER A 191 -13.10 19.19 -18.73
N PHE A 192 -14.14 18.89 -17.94
CA PHE A 192 -14.22 17.57 -17.30
C PHE A 192 -14.19 16.43 -18.33
N ASP A 193 -14.94 16.59 -19.42
CA ASP A 193 -15.04 15.57 -20.48
C ASP A 193 -13.74 15.40 -21.26
N ASP A 194 -12.99 16.48 -21.52
CA ASP A 194 -11.67 16.39 -22.16
C ASP A 194 -10.66 15.71 -21.24
N GLY A 195 -10.72 16.02 -19.94
CA GLY A 195 -9.92 15.34 -18.93
C GLY A 195 -10.21 13.83 -18.87
N LEU A 196 -11.48 13.42 -18.90
CA LEU A 196 -11.88 12.02 -18.96
C LEU A 196 -11.38 11.30 -20.21
N LYS A 197 -11.51 11.92 -21.38
CA LYS A 197 -11.00 11.36 -22.63
C LYS A 197 -9.49 11.15 -22.58
N ALA A 198 -8.76 12.17 -22.09
CA ALA A 198 -7.30 12.09 -21.96
C ALA A 198 -6.88 10.99 -20.96
N GLU A 199 -7.57 10.90 -19.81
CA GLU A 199 -7.34 9.86 -18.81
C GLU A 199 -7.57 8.46 -19.39
N ARG A 200 -8.70 8.25 -20.05
CA ARG A 200 -9.04 6.96 -20.66
C ARG A 200 -8.03 6.54 -21.71
N ALA A 201 -7.62 7.46 -22.58
CA ALA A 201 -6.61 7.19 -23.60
C ALA A 201 -5.26 6.79 -22.98
N ALA A 202 -4.84 7.49 -21.93
CA ALA A 202 -3.62 7.18 -21.21
C ALA A 202 -3.70 5.82 -20.50
N PHE A 203 -4.81 5.53 -19.82
CA PHE A 203 -5.05 4.23 -19.20
C PHE A 203 -4.92 3.08 -20.19
N LEU A 204 -5.60 3.15 -21.34
CA LEU A 204 -5.57 2.10 -22.36
C LEU A 204 -4.14 1.90 -22.90
N LYS A 205 -3.44 2.99 -23.22
CA LYS A 205 -2.06 2.95 -23.70
C LYS A 205 -1.13 2.28 -22.68
N LEU A 206 -1.22 2.65 -21.42
CA LEU A 206 -0.37 2.11 -20.35
C LEU A 206 -0.71 0.64 -20.05
N ARG A 207 -2.01 0.30 -20.00
CA ARG A 207 -2.49 -1.07 -19.74
C ARG A 207 -1.92 -2.08 -20.71
N ASP A 208 -1.84 -1.70 -21.98
CA ASP A 208 -1.39 -2.58 -23.07
C ASP A 208 0.15 -2.56 -23.21
N GLY A 209 0.86 -1.76 -22.43
CA GLY A 209 2.32 -1.61 -22.44
C GLY A 209 3.08 -2.72 -21.70
N ASP A 210 4.37 -2.86 -22.04
CA ASP A 210 5.27 -3.84 -21.42
C ASP A 210 5.49 -3.57 -19.92
N GLU A 211 5.55 -2.29 -19.53
CA GLU A 211 5.71 -1.88 -18.14
C GLU A 211 4.56 -2.42 -17.26
N CYS A 212 3.32 -2.26 -17.70
CA CYS A 212 2.17 -2.79 -16.99
C CYS A 212 2.20 -4.32 -16.93
N ARG A 213 2.58 -5.00 -18.01
CA ARG A 213 2.71 -6.47 -18.03
C ARG A 213 3.75 -6.96 -17.01
N ALA A 214 4.91 -6.31 -16.96
CA ALA A 214 5.97 -6.65 -16.03
C ALA A 214 5.57 -6.41 -14.56
N LEU A 215 5.00 -5.24 -14.25
CA LEU A 215 4.56 -4.89 -12.90
C LEU A 215 3.41 -5.79 -12.42
N ARG A 216 2.48 -6.14 -13.29
CA ARG A 216 1.43 -7.13 -13.00
C ARG A 216 2.01 -8.51 -12.70
N HIS A 217 2.99 -8.96 -13.48
CA HIS A 217 3.66 -10.24 -13.24
C HIS A 217 4.26 -10.27 -11.83
N ILE A 218 5.04 -9.24 -11.47
CA ILE A 218 5.63 -9.13 -10.13
C ILE A 218 4.55 -9.09 -9.05
N PHE A 219 3.49 -8.31 -9.23
CA PHE A 219 2.38 -8.22 -8.28
C PHE A 219 1.76 -9.59 -7.98
N PHE A 220 1.48 -10.41 -9.01
CA PHE A 220 0.92 -11.74 -8.81
C PHE A 220 1.94 -12.73 -8.27
N ALA A 221 3.21 -12.64 -8.67
CA ALA A 221 4.29 -13.48 -8.15
C ALA A 221 4.50 -13.25 -6.64
N GLU A 222 4.53 -11.99 -6.20
CA GLU A 222 4.64 -11.66 -4.77
C GLU A 222 3.44 -12.15 -3.95
N ARG A 223 2.22 -12.00 -4.48
CA ARG A 223 1.02 -12.54 -3.81
C ARG A 223 1.02 -14.05 -3.74
N GLY A 224 1.42 -14.73 -4.82
CA GLY A 224 1.57 -16.17 -4.88
C GLY A 224 2.63 -16.70 -3.90
N ALA A 225 3.74 -15.98 -3.78
CA ALA A 225 4.80 -16.34 -2.84
C ALA A 225 4.40 -16.19 -1.36
N ARG A 226 3.54 -15.19 -1.05
CA ARG A 226 3.02 -14.99 0.32
C ARG A 226 2.01 -16.06 0.76
N ALA A 227 1.29 -16.66 -0.17
CA ALA A 227 0.27 -17.67 0.10
C ALA A 227 0.36 -18.80 -0.94
N PRO A 228 1.44 -19.60 -0.93
CA PRO A 228 1.63 -20.66 -1.92
C PRO A 228 0.55 -21.74 -1.76
N ALA A 229 -0.01 -22.15 -2.90
CA ALA A 229 -1.17 -23.05 -2.93
C ALA A 229 -0.92 -24.40 -2.20
N HIS A 230 0.33 -24.90 -2.26
CA HIS A 230 0.71 -26.17 -1.60
C HIS A 230 0.78 -26.08 -0.07
N LEU A 231 0.81 -24.86 0.50
CA LEU A 231 0.77 -24.64 1.96
C LEU A 231 -0.63 -24.29 2.48
N LYS A 232 -1.64 -24.26 1.60
CA LYS A 232 -3.01 -23.94 2.00
C LYS A 232 -3.56 -24.99 2.98
N GLY A 233 -3.97 -24.54 4.16
CA GLY A 233 -4.50 -25.39 5.21
C GLY A 233 -3.45 -26.01 6.13
N ILE A 234 -2.16 -25.72 5.92
CA ILE A 234 -1.10 -26.09 6.86
C ILE A 234 -1.11 -25.11 8.02
N SER A 235 -1.31 -25.61 9.22
CA SER A 235 -1.15 -24.82 10.45
C SER A 235 0.35 -24.60 10.71
N THR A 236 0.74 -23.34 10.90
CA THR A 236 2.11 -22.99 11.32
C THR A 236 2.14 -22.88 12.84
N SER A 237 3.14 -23.47 13.48
CA SER A 237 3.44 -23.17 14.88
C SER A 237 4.11 -21.81 15.00
N PRO A 238 3.90 -21.05 16.09
CA PRO A 238 4.70 -19.86 16.38
C PRO A 238 6.19 -20.23 16.37
N LEU A 239 7.00 -19.40 15.71
CA LEU A 239 8.46 -19.55 15.79
C LEU A 239 8.95 -18.81 17.03
N GLU A 240 9.40 -19.57 17.99
CA GLU A 240 10.02 -19.07 19.22
C GLU A 240 11.54 -19.27 19.17
N ASN A 241 12.30 -18.43 19.88
CA ASN A 241 13.76 -18.53 19.98
C ASN A 241 14.46 -18.60 18.61
N ILE A 242 14.38 -17.52 17.85
CA ILE A 242 15.01 -17.44 16.54
C ILE A 242 16.49 -17.13 16.70
N VAL A 243 17.35 -17.92 16.07
CA VAL A 243 18.81 -17.74 16.09
C VAL A 243 19.27 -17.20 14.73
N VAL A 244 20.10 -16.16 14.75
CA VAL A 244 20.77 -15.60 13.55
C VAL A 244 22.27 -15.77 13.75
N ILE A 245 22.93 -16.45 12.82
CA ILE A 245 24.37 -16.69 12.86
C ILE A 245 25.07 -15.75 11.88
N GLY A 246 25.97 -14.93 12.40
CA GLY A 246 26.64 -13.87 11.66
C GLY A 246 25.92 -12.53 11.78
N GLY A 247 26.54 -11.57 12.47
CA GLY A 247 26.03 -10.20 12.69
C GLY A 247 26.59 -9.20 11.66
N GLY A 248 26.92 -9.67 10.46
CA GLY A 248 27.27 -8.83 9.31
C GLY A 248 26.09 -7.94 8.88
N THR A 249 26.22 -7.28 7.73
CA THR A 249 25.17 -6.38 7.23
C THR A 249 23.81 -7.07 7.10
N MET A 250 23.78 -8.29 6.56
CA MET A 250 22.52 -9.03 6.39
C MET A 250 22.01 -9.60 7.71
N GLY A 251 22.85 -10.26 8.51
CA GLY A 251 22.39 -10.86 9.76
C GLY A 251 21.93 -9.83 10.79
N ALA A 252 22.62 -8.70 10.92
CA ALA A 252 22.14 -7.58 11.74
C ALA A 252 20.79 -7.03 11.25
N GLY A 253 20.60 -6.91 9.91
CA GLY A 253 19.33 -6.51 9.31
C GLY A 253 18.20 -7.50 9.58
N ILE A 254 18.48 -8.79 9.52
CA ILE A 254 17.52 -9.87 9.84
C ILE A 254 17.14 -9.81 11.32
N ALA A 255 18.12 -9.77 12.23
CA ALA A 255 17.87 -9.68 13.66
C ALA A 255 17.09 -8.42 14.05
N HIS A 256 17.40 -7.27 13.42
CA HIS A 256 16.62 -6.04 13.58
C HIS A 256 15.16 -6.21 13.13
N ALA A 257 14.92 -6.85 11.98
CA ALA A 257 13.56 -7.08 11.48
C ALA A 257 12.76 -8.02 12.40
N LEU A 258 13.39 -9.05 12.94
CA LEU A 258 12.79 -9.99 13.88
C LEU A 258 12.45 -9.30 15.23
N ALA A 259 13.35 -8.52 15.77
CA ALA A 259 13.11 -7.74 17.00
C ALA A 259 11.93 -6.77 16.81
N ARG A 260 11.87 -6.07 15.69
CA ARG A 260 10.72 -5.21 15.34
C ARG A 260 9.39 -5.96 15.16
N ALA A 261 9.45 -7.24 14.83
CA ALA A 261 8.28 -8.12 14.79
C ALA A 261 7.91 -8.68 16.17
N GLY A 262 8.66 -8.33 17.23
CA GLY A 262 8.44 -8.80 18.61
C GLY A 262 8.99 -10.21 18.88
N SER A 263 9.87 -10.75 18.01
CA SER A 263 10.46 -12.07 18.19
C SER A 263 11.71 -12.00 19.05
N ALA A 264 11.81 -12.88 20.07
CA ALA A 264 13.04 -13.11 20.80
C ALA A 264 14.10 -13.68 19.83
N THR A 265 15.24 -12.99 19.75
CA THR A 265 16.27 -13.30 18.75
C THR A 265 17.63 -13.41 19.41
N THR A 266 18.37 -14.50 19.14
CA THR A 266 19.77 -14.64 19.53
C THR A 266 20.66 -14.42 18.30
N LEU A 267 21.57 -13.45 18.36
CA LEU A 267 22.57 -13.19 17.33
C LEU A 267 23.91 -13.77 17.77
N ILE A 268 24.41 -14.72 16.97
CA ILE A 268 25.65 -15.45 17.25
C ILE A 268 26.76 -14.97 16.31
N GLU A 269 27.95 -14.80 16.88
CA GLU A 269 29.17 -14.50 16.16
C GLU A 269 30.29 -15.47 16.53
N CYS A 270 31.37 -15.45 15.73
CA CYS A 270 32.50 -16.36 15.90
C CYS A 270 33.31 -16.09 17.18
N ASP A 271 33.37 -14.83 17.61
CA ASP A 271 34.11 -14.38 18.79
C ASP A 271 33.50 -13.11 19.38
N ASP A 272 34.04 -12.69 20.54
CA ASP A 272 33.53 -11.54 21.27
C ASP A 272 33.82 -10.19 20.60
N GLU A 273 34.86 -10.09 19.77
CA GLU A 273 35.12 -8.89 18.97
C GLU A 273 34.07 -8.71 17.87
N ALA A 274 33.72 -9.79 17.20
CA ALA A 274 32.66 -9.81 16.21
C ALA A 274 31.27 -9.54 16.84
N VAL A 275 31.00 -10.04 18.07
CA VAL A 275 29.81 -9.70 18.86
C VAL A 275 29.76 -8.20 19.14
N HIS A 276 30.88 -7.60 19.56
CA HIS A 276 30.93 -6.16 19.80
C HIS A 276 30.64 -5.37 18.52
N ALA A 277 31.23 -5.75 17.38
CA ALA A 277 30.98 -5.12 16.08
C ALA A 277 29.50 -5.26 15.65
N ALA A 278 28.88 -6.41 15.89
CA ALA A 278 27.47 -6.64 15.59
C ALA A 278 26.54 -5.74 16.44
N ARG A 279 26.87 -5.54 17.75
CA ARG A 279 26.14 -4.61 18.62
C ARG A 279 26.21 -3.16 18.13
N LEU A 280 27.39 -2.69 17.74
CA LEU A 280 27.57 -1.34 17.17
C LEU A 280 26.77 -1.16 15.88
N ARG A 281 26.75 -2.17 15.03
CA ARG A 281 25.98 -2.16 13.77
C ARG A 281 24.48 -2.10 14.06
N MET A 282 24.01 -2.87 15.04
CA MET A 282 22.61 -2.84 15.46
C MET A 282 22.21 -1.46 16.02
N SER A 283 23.01 -0.87 16.90
CA SER A 283 22.76 0.48 17.41
C SER A 283 22.64 1.50 16.27
N SER A 284 23.52 1.42 15.28
CA SER A 284 23.49 2.31 14.11
C SER A 284 22.18 2.14 13.28
N LEU A 285 21.62 0.91 13.19
CA LEU A 285 20.34 0.68 12.52
C LEU A 285 19.18 1.35 13.26
N TYR A 286 19.13 1.25 14.58
CA TYR A 286 18.10 1.88 15.40
C TYR A 286 18.23 3.41 15.42
N GLU A 287 19.43 3.95 15.55
CA GLU A 287 19.67 5.40 15.44
C GLU A 287 19.22 5.96 14.09
N ALA A 288 19.48 5.23 13.00
CA ALA A 288 19.04 5.63 11.68
C ALA A 288 17.51 5.59 11.54
N ALA A 289 16.85 4.62 12.17
CA ALA A 289 15.39 4.50 12.18
C ALA A 289 14.74 5.63 13.00
N GLU A 290 15.29 5.94 14.18
CA GLU A 290 14.85 7.03 15.04
C GLU A 290 15.02 8.40 14.35
N LYS A 291 16.16 8.67 13.77
CA LYS A 291 16.44 9.90 13.01
C LYS A 291 15.47 10.11 11.83
N ARG A 292 14.92 9.03 11.29
CA ARG A 292 13.91 9.07 10.22
C ARG A 292 12.47 9.16 10.75
N GLY A 293 12.28 9.15 12.08
CA GLY A 293 10.96 9.12 12.72
C GLY A 293 10.18 7.83 12.50
N LEU A 294 10.86 6.71 12.25
CA LEU A 294 10.25 5.40 12.03
C LEU A 294 9.99 4.65 13.34
N ILE A 295 10.65 5.06 14.43
CA ILE A 295 10.54 4.48 15.77
C ILE A 295 10.85 5.58 16.79
N THR A 296 10.30 5.47 18.02
CA THR A 296 10.66 6.33 19.15
C THR A 296 11.88 5.76 19.87
N ALA A 297 12.59 6.59 20.66
CA ALA A 297 13.74 6.15 21.44
C ALA A 297 13.39 5.05 22.44
N GLU A 298 12.21 5.16 23.09
CA GLU A 298 11.72 4.16 24.04
C GLU A 298 11.48 2.81 23.36
N ALA A 299 10.79 2.81 22.22
CA ALA A 299 10.53 1.59 21.44
C ALA A 299 11.83 0.99 20.88
N ALA A 300 12.82 1.81 20.51
CA ALA A 300 14.13 1.33 20.07
C ALA A 300 14.88 0.59 21.19
N ILE A 301 14.80 1.07 22.42
CA ILE A 301 15.39 0.41 23.60
C ILE A 301 14.68 -0.91 23.88
N GLU A 302 13.34 -0.91 23.86
CA GLU A 302 12.54 -2.12 24.08
C GLU A 302 12.83 -3.20 23.03
N GLU A 303 12.80 -2.87 21.75
CA GLU A 303 13.12 -3.80 20.67
C GLU A 303 14.55 -4.34 20.77
N GLN A 304 15.53 -3.50 21.06
CA GLN A 304 16.93 -3.95 21.25
C GLN A 304 17.09 -4.92 22.43
N SER A 305 16.30 -4.78 23.49
CA SER A 305 16.34 -5.66 24.65
C SER A 305 15.90 -7.10 24.36
N THR A 306 15.17 -7.33 23.26
CA THR A 306 14.77 -8.68 22.81
C THR A 306 15.88 -9.41 22.09
N ILE A 307 17.01 -8.74 21.76
CA ILE A 307 18.15 -9.33 21.06
C ILE A 307 19.21 -9.75 22.06
N ARG A 308 19.42 -11.06 22.18
CA ARG A 308 20.55 -11.65 22.88
C ARG A 308 21.75 -11.78 21.94
N TYR A 309 22.94 -11.53 22.45
CA TYR A 309 24.18 -11.66 21.67
C TYR A 309 25.10 -12.64 22.37
N GLN A 310 25.72 -13.55 21.60
CA GLN A 310 26.69 -14.50 22.13
C GLN A 310 27.76 -14.87 21.12
N SER A 311 28.91 -15.33 21.60
CA SER A 311 29.93 -16.03 20.82
C SER A 311 29.76 -17.54 21.01
N GLY A 312 29.84 -18.30 19.90
CA GLY A 312 29.67 -19.76 19.90
C GLY A 312 28.23 -20.23 19.98
N TYR A 313 28.05 -21.55 19.84
CA TYR A 313 26.76 -22.21 19.59
C TYR A 313 26.11 -22.79 20.86
N GLY A 314 26.48 -22.28 22.06
CA GLY A 314 25.78 -22.66 23.30
C GLY A 314 24.35 -22.14 23.34
N ASP A 315 23.49 -22.83 24.12
CA ASP A 315 22.11 -22.40 24.40
C ASP A 315 21.20 -22.20 23.15
N ILE A 316 21.38 -23.00 22.10
CA ILE A 316 20.52 -23.01 20.93
C ILE A 316 19.68 -24.29 20.78
N GLU A 317 19.66 -25.12 21.79
CA GLU A 317 18.93 -26.40 21.85
C GLU A 317 17.41 -26.22 21.72
N GLU A 318 16.92 -25.05 22.11
CA GLU A 318 15.49 -24.70 22.02
C GLU A 318 15.17 -23.77 20.82
N ALA A 319 16.08 -23.65 19.86
CA ALA A 319 15.86 -22.81 18.69
C ALA A 319 14.73 -23.35 17.80
N GLY A 320 13.67 -22.55 17.63
CA GLY A 320 12.59 -22.88 16.69
C GLY A 320 12.97 -22.62 15.22
N LEU A 321 13.96 -21.76 14.98
CA LEU A 321 14.50 -21.45 13.66
C LEU A 321 15.94 -20.96 13.78
N VAL A 322 16.81 -21.46 12.91
CA VAL A 322 18.20 -20.96 12.76
C VAL A 322 18.35 -20.37 11.36
N ILE A 323 18.85 -19.13 11.28
CA ILE A 323 19.12 -18.40 10.03
C ILE A 323 20.62 -18.20 9.92
N GLU A 324 21.25 -18.86 8.94
CA GLU A 324 22.67 -18.65 8.63
C GLU A 324 22.83 -17.41 7.75
N ALA A 325 23.67 -16.49 8.18
CA ALA A 325 23.99 -15.22 7.51
C ALA A 325 25.50 -14.89 7.60
N VAL A 326 26.36 -15.93 7.61
CA VAL A 326 27.81 -15.78 7.64
C VAL A 326 28.38 -15.41 6.28
N PHE A 327 29.69 -15.25 6.22
CA PHE A 327 30.39 -14.91 4.99
C PHE A 327 30.15 -15.99 3.90
N GLU A 328 30.03 -15.55 2.63
CA GLU A 328 29.71 -16.42 1.48
C GLU A 328 30.96 -17.22 1.05
N ASP A 329 31.35 -18.16 1.91
CA ASP A 329 32.45 -19.09 1.71
C ASP A 329 32.00 -20.51 2.05
N MET A 330 32.24 -21.46 1.17
CA MET A 330 31.77 -22.83 1.31
C MET A 330 32.33 -23.53 2.56
N GLN A 331 33.62 -23.29 2.87
CA GLN A 331 34.25 -23.90 4.04
C GLN A 331 33.63 -23.36 5.35
N VAL A 332 33.45 -22.04 5.43
CA VAL A 332 32.83 -21.38 6.56
C VAL A 332 31.42 -21.93 6.77
N LYS A 333 30.60 -22.01 5.70
CA LYS A 333 29.24 -22.56 5.78
C LYS A 333 29.21 -24.01 6.21
N CYS A 334 30.09 -24.85 5.67
CA CYS A 334 30.22 -26.26 6.10
C CYS A 334 30.58 -26.39 7.57
N ASP A 335 31.46 -25.54 8.08
CA ASP A 335 31.89 -25.59 9.49
C ASP A 335 30.78 -25.12 10.42
N VAL A 336 30.04 -24.07 10.03
CA VAL A 336 28.83 -23.61 10.74
C VAL A 336 27.78 -24.69 10.78
N LEU A 337 27.43 -25.32 9.64
CA LEU A 337 26.42 -26.37 9.57
C LEU A 337 26.79 -27.58 10.40
N LYS A 338 28.09 -28.02 10.39
CA LYS A 338 28.57 -29.11 11.26
C LYS A 338 28.49 -28.78 12.75
N ALA A 339 28.70 -27.49 13.11
CA ALA A 339 28.56 -27.05 14.47
C ALA A 339 27.08 -27.04 14.91
N LEU A 340 26.19 -26.59 14.02
CA LEU A 340 24.75 -26.57 14.24
C LEU A 340 24.17 -27.99 14.37
N ASP A 341 24.61 -28.94 13.54
CA ASP A 341 24.18 -30.35 13.60
C ASP A 341 24.43 -31.01 14.97
N LYS A 342 25.35 -30.44 15.76
CA LYS A 342 25.68 -30.90 17.11
C LYS A 342 24.94 -30.13 18.20
N ALA A 343 24.56 -28.90 17.96
CA ALA A 343 24.07 -27.94 18.96
C ALA A 343 22.58 -27.64 18.86
N ALA A 344 22.00 -27.77 17.67
CA ALA A 344 20.56 -27.53 17.45
C ALA A 344 19.73 -28.80 17.74
N PRO A 345 18.42 -28.65 18.02
CA PRO A 345 17.52 -29.77 18.35
C PRO A 345 17.30 -30.72 17.18
#